data_2afa33c8f7b6edc31d4c5a6b8ac14f27
#
_entry.id   2afa33c8f7b6edc31d4c5a6b8ac14f27
#
_cell.length_a   1.000
_cell.length_b   1.000
_cell.length_c   1.000
_cell.angle_alpha   90.00
_cell.angle_beta   90.00
_cell.angle_gamma   90.00
#
_symmetry.space_group_name_H-M   'P 1'
#
loop_
_entity.id
_entity.type
_entity.pdbx_description
1 polymer ?
#
loop_
_entity_poly.entity_id
_entity_poly.type
_entity_poly.pdbx_seq_one_letter_code
_entity_poly.pdbx_strand_id
1 'polypeptide(L)'
;METFGAIIDAFGGTSAFGQAIGIPDSHARTMKARDSIPPEHWDRLVKAAMERDIEGISFKRLTEIRSVSRRKSAASQEEASAA
;
A
#
# COMPACT_ATOMS: atom_id res chain seq x y z
N MET A 1 5.22 7.03 7.23
CA MET A 1 5.12 6.31 5.94
C MET A 1 4.21 7.06 5.01
N GLU A 2 4.69 7.39 3.84
CA GLU A 2 3.96 8.24 2.91
C GLU A 2 3.49 7.50 1.66
N THR A 3 3.95 6.26 1.46
CA THR A 3 3.59 5.45 0.31
C THR A 3 3.26 4.02 0.72
N PHE A 4 2.52 3.32 -0.13
CA PHE A 4 2.24 1.90 0.11
C PHE A 4 3.53 1.06 0.05
N GLY A 5 4.46 1.44 -0.83
CA GLY A 5 5.76 0.78 -0.87
C GLY A 5 6.52 0.89 0.44
N ALA A 6 6.48 2.06 1.07
CA ALA A 6 7.11 2.27 2.38
C ALA A 6 6.46 1.39 3.46
N ILE A 7 5.14 1.20 3.40
CA ILE A 7 4.42 0.32 4.32
C ILE A 7 4.88 -1.13 4.14
N ILE A 8 4.99 -1.60 2.91
CA ILE A 8 5.47 -2.95 2.61
C ILE A 8 6.88 -3.15 3.15
N ASP A 9 7.76 -2.16 2.96
CA ASP A 9 9.13 -2.20 3.47
C ASP A 9 9.17 -2.23 5.00
N ALA A 10 8.23 -1.55 5.66
CA ALA A 10 8.13 -1.55 7.12
C ALA A 10 7.83 -2.94 7.70
N PHE A 11 7.17 -3.81 6.93
CA PHE A 11 6.94 -5.20 7.32
C PHE A 11 8.17 -6.09 7.12
N GLY A 12 9.20 -5.59 6.47
CA GLY A 12 10.41 -6.35 6.18
C GLY A 12 10.53 -6.79 4.73
N GLY A 13 9.75 -6.16 3.84
CA GLY A 13 9.76 -6.46 2.41
C GLY A 13 8.52 -7.21 1.95
N THR A 14 8.46 -7.53 0.65
CA THR A 14 7.28 -8.14 0.04
C THR A 14 6.93 -9.51 0.60
N SER A 15 7.93 -10.33 0.88
CA SER A 15 7.71 -11.67 1.42
C SER A 15 7.08 -11.62 2.82
N ALA A 16 7.67 -10.81 3.72
CA ALA A 16 7.15 -10.64 5.07
C ALA A 16 5.78 -9.98 5.07
N PHE A 17 5.57 -8.99 4.21
CA PHE A 17 4.28 -8.33 4.04
C PHE A 17 3.21 -9.33 3.56
N GLY A 18 3.52 -10.13 2.55
CA GLY A 18 2.59 -11.13 2.03
C GLY A 18 2.18 -12.14 3.10
N GLN A 19 3.14 -12.62 3.88
CA GLN A 19 2.85 -13.53 4.99
C GLN A 19 1.98 -12.87 6.06
N ALA A 20 2.22 -11.59 6.34
CA ALA A 20 1.49 -10.85 7.35
C ALA A 20 0.00 -10.72 7.01
N ILE A 21 -0.33 -10.48 5.75
CA ILE A 21 -1.73 -10.30 5.33
C ILE A 21 -2.31 -11.51 4.58
N GLY A 22 -1.54 -12.58 4.46
CA GLY A 22 -2.04 -13.84 3.89
C GLY A 22 -2.16 -13.84 2.37
N ILE A 23 -1.25 -13.17 1.66
CA ILE A 23 -1.23 -13.17 0.19
C ILE A 23 0.09 -13.75 -0.33
N PRO A 24 0.12 -14.24 -1.58
CA PRO A 24 1.36 -14.72 -2.19
C PRO A 24 2.40 -13.61 -2.36
N ASP A 25 3.68 -13.97 -2.31
CA ASP A 25 4.78 -13.03 -2.51
C ASP A 25 4.70 -12.32 -3.86
N SER A 26 4.32 -13.05 -4.91
CA SER A 26 4.15 -12.45 -6.25
C SER A 26 3.11 -11.34 -6.25
N HIS A 27 2.02 -11.51 -5.51
CA HIS A 27 0.98 -10.50 -5.37
C HIS A 27 1.50 -9.28 -4.60
N ALA A 28 2.25 -9.52 -3.53
CA ALA A 28 2.87 -8.44 -2.73
C ALA A 28 3.86 -7.63 -3.59
N ARG A 29 4.63 -8.29 -4.42
CA ARG A 29 5.56 -7.62 -5.35
C ARG A 29 4.83 -6.72 -6.34
N THR A 30 3.70 -7.18 -6.86
CA THR A 30 2.87 -6.40 -7.76
C THR A 30 2.33 -5.15 -7.06
N MET A 31 1.87 -5.30 -5.82
CA MET A 31 1.41 -4.17 -5.02
C MET A 31 2.51 -3.14 -4.80
N LYS A 32 3.71 -3.59 -4.48
CA LYS A 32 4.86 -2.70 -4.30
C LYS A 32 5.22 -2.00 -5.60
N ALA A 33 5.26 -2.72 -6.72
CA ALA A 33 5.59 -2.15 -8.02
C ALA A 33 4.59 -1.09 -8.45
N ARG A 34 3.32 -1.27 -8.13
CA ARG A 34 2.25 -0.31 -8.45
C ARG A 34 2.05 0.75 -7.37
N ASP A 35 2.74 0.61 -6.25
CA ASP A 35 2.59 1.48 -5.07
C ASP A 35 1.11 1.61 -4.67
N SER A 36 0.43 0.47 -4.58
CA SER A 36 -1.00 0.43 -4.29
C SER A 36 -1.37 -0.84 -3.53
N ILE A 37 -2.14 -0.67 -2.45
CA ILE A 37 -2.70 -1.77 -1.69
C ILE A 37 -4.23 -1.62 -1.74
N PRO A 38 -4.96 -2.58 -2.34
CA PRO A 38 -6.42 -2.50 -2.40
C PRO A 38 -7.06 -2.41 -1.01
N PRO A 39 -8.14 -1.63 -0.84
CA PRO A 39 -8.80 -1.46 0.45
C PRO A 39 -9.28 -2.77 1.09
N GLU A 40 -9.54 -3.80 0.30
CA GLU A 40 -9.97 -5.11 0.80
C GLU A 40 -8.94 -5.75 1.72
N HIS A 41 -7.66 -5.36 1.63
CA HIS A 41 -6.58 -5.87 2.47
C HIS A 41 -6.28 -4.98 3.67
N TRP A 42 -6.88 -3.80 3.75
CA TRP A 42 -6.56 -2.81 4.78
C TRP A 42 -6.85 -3.29 6.20
N ASP A 43 -7.95 -4.02 6.40
CA ASP A 43 -8.29 -4.55 7.72
C ASP A 43 -7.19 -5.49 8.24
N ARG A 44 -6.74 -6.41 7.40
CA ARG A 44 -5.65 -7.33 7.74
C ARG A 44 -4.35 -6.59 7.93
N LEU A 45 -4.10 -5.59 7.09
CA LEU A 45 -2.89 -4.77 7.15
C LEU A 45 -2.79 -4.02 8.48
N VAL A 46 -3.86 -3.36 8.89
CA VAL A 46 -3.90 -2.63 10.16
C VAL A 46 -3.73 -3.59 11.34
N LYS A 47 -4.42 -4.71 11.33
CA LYS A 47 -4.27 -5.74 12.38
C LYS A 47 -2.85 -6.27 12.47
N ALA A 48 -2.26 -6.61 11.32
CA ALA A 48 -0.89 -7.12 11.27
C ALA A 48 0.11 -6.08 11.77
N ALA A 49 -0.11 -4.80 11.44
CA ALA A 49 0.74 -3.71 11.92
C ALA A 49 0.65 -3.57 13.44
N MET A 50 -0.54 -3.71 14.01
CA MET A 50 -0.74 -3.66 15.45
C MET A 50 -0.04 -4.82 16.16
N GLU A 51 -0.15 -6.02 15.61
CA GLU A 51 0.51 -7.22 16.14
C GLU A 51 2.03 -7.10 16.12
N ARG A 52 2.57 -6.40 15.13
CA ARG A 52 4.02 -6.22 14.96
C ARG A 52 4.53 -4.90 15.54
N ASP A 53 3.66 -4.14 16.20
CA ASP A 53 4.02 -2.85 16.81
C ASP A 53 4.58 -1.86 15.77
N ILE A 54 4.06 -1.90 14.56
CA ILE A 54 4.43 -0.97 13.48
C ILE A 54 3.52 0.26 13.58
N GLU A 55 4.11 1.39 13.91
CA GLU A 55 3.37 2.64 14.04
C GLU A 55 3.15 3.31 12.67
N GLY A 56 2.18 4.21 12.62
CA GLY A 56 1.91 5.00 11.43
C GLY A 56 1.00 4.34 10.40
N ILE A 57 0.48 3.16 10.68
CA ILE A 57 -0.44 2.46 9.80
C ILE A 57 -1.83 2.47 10.42
N SER A 58 -2.79 3.14 9.76
CA SER A 58 -4.17 3.21 10.17
C SER A 58 -5.05 3.38 8.94
N PHE A 59 -6.35 3.16 9.08
CA PHE A 59 -7.28 3.36 7.96
C PHE A 59 -7.23 4.80 7.44
N LYS A 60 -7.12 5.75 8.34
CA LYS A 60 -7.01 7.17 7.97
C LYS A 60 -5.76 7.43 7.14
N ARG A 61 -4.63 6.88 7.57
CA ARG A 61 -3.35 7.05 6.87
C ARG A 61 -3.38 6.39 5.49
N LEU A 62 -3.96 5.20 5.41
CA LEU A 62 -4.09 4.49 4.14
C LEU A 62 -4.98 5.26 3.16
N THR A 63 -6.05 5.86 3.66
CA THR A 63 -6.94 6.70 2.85
C THR A 63 -6.19 7.93 2.32
N GLU A 64 -5.39 8.57 3.14
CA GLU A 64 -4.58 9.74 2.74
C GLU A 64 -3.57 9.37 1.66
N ILE A 65 -2.86 8.25 1.83
CA ILE A 65 -1.88 7.76 0.86
C ILE A 65 -2.56 7.47 -0.48
N ARG A 66 -3.71 6.80 -0.43
CA ARG A 66 -4.48 6.46 -1.63
C ARG A 66 -4.95 7.70 -2.36
N SER A 67 -5.39 8.72 -1.65
CA SER A 67 -5.84 9.98 -2.25
C SER A 67 -4.72 10.67 -3.02
N VAL A 68 -3.52 10.72 -2.45
CA VAL A 68 -2.34 11.28 -3.11
C VAL A 68 -1.97 10.48 -4.36
N SER A 69 -1.97 9.16 -4.25
CA SER A 69 -1.66 8.26 -5.36
C SER A 69 -2.68 8.43 -6.50
N ARG A 70 -3.96 8.53 -6.18
CA ARG A 70 -5.02 8.74 -7.18
C ARG A 70 -4.87 10.06 -7.89
N ARG A 71 -4.52 11.14 -7.18
CA ARG A 71 -4.29 12.45 -7.77
C ARG A 71 -3.15 12.42 -8.78
N LYS A 72 -2.07 11.76 -8.46
CA LYS A 72 -0.93 11.60 -9.37
C LYS A 72 -1.32 10.82 -10.61
N SER A 73 -2.06 9.73 -10.44
CA SER A 73 -2.54 8.91 -11.56
C SER A 73 -3.50 9.69 -12.45
N ALA A 74 -4.42 10.45 -11.87
CA ALA A 74 -5.37 11.27 -12.61
C ALA A 74 -4.66 12.34 -13.41
N ALA A 75 -3.68 13.02 -12.82
CA ALA A 75 -2.88 14.04 -13.50
C ALA A 75 -2.14 13.44 -14.70
N SER A 76 -1.52 12.29 -14.53
CA SER A 76 -0.83 11.58 -15.61
C SER A 76 -1.78 11.20 -16.74
N GLN A 77 -2.98 10.73 -16.40
CA GLN A 77 -3.99 10.36 -17.39
C GLN A 77 -4.49 11.57 -18.15
N GLU A 78 -4.69 12.69 -17.49
CA GLU A 78 -5.09 13.94 -18.13
C GLU A 78 -4.04 14.42 -19.14
N GLU A 79 -2.77 14.36 -18.78
CA GLU A 79 -1.67 14.71 -19.68
C GLU A 79 -1.67 13.81 -20.90
N ALA A 80 -1.86 12.52 -20.72
CA ALA A 80 -1.92 11.56 -21.81
C ALA A 80 -3.13 11.82 -22.70
N SER A 81 -4.25 12.20 -22.14
CA SER A 81 -5.46 12.52 -22.89
C SER A 81 -5.32 13.81 -23.69
N ALA A 82 -4.60 14.78 -23.17
CA ALA A 82 -4.35 16.04 -23.83
C ALA A 82 -3.38 15.92 -25.01
N ALA A 83 -2.56 14.92 -24.96
CA ALA A 83 -1.59 14.65 -26.03
C ALA A 83 -2.23 13.91 -27.18
#